data_2d237e4d5c7a4ab827e9fce1c3aff25b
#
_entry.id   2d237e4d5c7a4ab827e9fce1c3aff25b
#
_cell.length_a   1.000
_cell.length_b   1.000
_cell.length_c   1.000
_cell.angle_alpha   90.00
_cell.angle_beta   90.00
_cell.angle_gamma   90.00
#
_symmetry.space_group_name_H-M   'P 1'
#
loop_
_entity.id
_entity.type
_entity.pdbx_description
1 polymer ?
#
loop_
_entity_poly.entity_id
_entity_poly.type
_entity_poly.pdbx_seq_one_letter_code
_entity_poly.pdbx_strand_id
1 'polypeptide(L)'
;MIQTTNLTRKYGELTALDNLNLQIDEGECYGFIGPNGAGKTTTIKLLATLLKPSWGEARIDGKVIGYQNAEIRPIIGYVPDFMGSYDDMIVREYLDFFATCYGLNGSQRLRAVGDVLELAELSYKANAQVAGLSRGMSQRLSIARVLLHDPKVLLLDEPASGLDPRARIEI
;
A
#
# COMPACT_ATOMS: atom_id res chain seq x y z
N MET A 1 -13.09 6.71 -8.87
CA MET A 1 -12.00 5.72 -8.90
C MET A 1 -12.28 4.51 -8.02
N ILE A 2 -12.62 4.64 -6.73
CA ILE A 2 -13.04 3.54 -5.83
C ILE A 2 -14.53 3.68 -5.53
N GLN A 3 -15.29 2.58 -5.59
CA GLN A 3 -16.71 2.54 -5.24
C GLN A 3 -16.99 1.30 -4.39
N THR A 4 -17.81 1.46 -3.33
CA THR A 4 -18.33 0.34 -2.55
C THR A 4 -19.84 0.45 -2.39
N THR A 5 -20.52 -0.68 -2.46
CA THR A 5 -21.98 -0.77 -2.28
C THR A 5 -22.26 -1.87 -1.28
N ASN A 6 -22.80 -1.47 -0.10
CA ASN A 6 -23.15 -2.36 1.01
C ASN A 6 -22.00 -3.33 1.37
N LEU A 7 -20.74 -2.87 1.24
CA LEU A 7 -19.57 -3.71 1.46
C LEU A 7 -19.52 -4.18 2.90
N THR A 8 -19.55 -5.50 3.08
CA THR A 8 -19.62 -6.13 4.40
C THR A 8 -18.60 -7.24 4.50
N ARG A 9 -17.93 -7.34 5.66
CA ARG A 9 -17.02 -8.44 5.99
C ARG A 9 -17.34 -9.01 7.36
N LYS A 10 -17.57 -10.33 7.38
CA LYS A 10 -17.81 -11.12 8.60
C LYS A 10 -16.70 -12.14 8.81
N TYR A 11 -16.40 -12.43 10.07
CA TYR A 11 -15.52 -13.48 10.54
C TYR A 11 -16.31 -14.32 11.58
N GLY A 12 -16.94 -15.39 11.13
CA GLY A 12 -17.94 -16.09 11.96
C GLY A 12 -19.06 -15.14 12.38
N GLU A 13 -19.30 -15.02 13.68
CA GLU A 13 -20.33 -14.12 14.25
C GLU A 13 -19.89 -12.63 14.29
N LEU A 14 -18.60 -12.36 14.15
CA LEU A 14 -18.09 -11.00 14.20
C LEU A 14 -18.29 -10.29 12.85
N THR A 15 -19.04 -9.19 12.85
CA THR A 15 -19.12 -8.28 11.71
C THR A 15 -18.02 -7.21 11.84
N ALA A 16 -16.92 -7.34 11.08
CA ALA A 16 -15.79 -6.44 11.11
C ALA A 16 -15.96 -5.20 10.21
N LEU A 17 -16.82 -5.28 9.22
CA LEU A 17 -17.24 -4.18 8.36
C LEU A 17 -18.71 -4.40 8.00
N ASP A 18 -19.55 -3.39 8.15
CA ASP A 18 -20.99 -3.48 7.91
C ASP A 18 -21.48 -2.39 6.97
N ASN A 19 -22.02 -2.81 5.83
CA ASN A 19 -22.72 -1.97 4.86
C ASN A 19 -21.98 -0.68 4.44
N LEU A 20 -20.64 -0.73 4.26
CA LEU A 20 -19.87 0.43 3.82
C LEU A 20 -20.26 0.84 2.39
N ASN A 21 -20.73 2.07 2.27
CA ASN A 21 -20.97 2.73 0.99
C ASN A 21 -20.02 3.92 0.87
N LEU A 22 -19.13 3.86 -0.12
CA LEU A 22 -18.06 4.83 -0.30
C LEU A 22 -17.87 5.09 -1.79
N GLN A 23 -17.61 6.35 -2.13
CA GLN A 23 -17.13 6.75 -3.43
C GLN A 23 -15.93 7.66 -3.24
N ILE A 24 -14.83 7.35 -3.91
CA ILE A 24 -13.61 8.16 -3.96
C ILE A 24 -13.27 8.36 -5.43
N ASP A 25 -13.20 9.61 -5.85
CA ASP A 25 -12.89 9.96 -7.22
C ASP A 25 -11.38 10.06 -7.47
N GLU A 26 -10.97 10.21 -8.71
CA GLU A 26 -9.57 10.34 -9.08
C GLU A 26 -8.98 11.65 -8.53
N GLY A 27 -7.78 11.59 -7.99
CA GLY A 27 -7.09 12.73 -7.39
C GLY A 27 -7.50 13.05 -5.95
N GLU A 28 -8.46 12.31 -5.37
CA GLU A 28 -8.85 12.52 -3.98
C GLU A 28 -7.95 11.76 -3.00
N CYS A 29 -7.69 12.40 -1.87
CA CYS A 29 -7.07 11.78 -0.69
C CYS A 29 -8.15 11.54 0.36
N TYR A 30 -8.39 10.29 0.76
CA TYR A 30 -9.43 9.89 1.69
C TYR A 30 -8.85 9.22 2.94
N GLY A 31 -9.21 9.72 4.13
CA GLY A 31 -8.74 9.18 5.40
C GLY A 31 -9.82 8.43 6.17
N PHE A 32 -9.54 7.17 6.55
CA PHE A 32 -10.36 6.43 7.49
C PHE A 32 -9.99 6.80 8.93
N ILE A 33 -10.87 7.48 9.63
CA ILE A 33 -10.67 7.89 11.02
C ILE A 33 -11.63 7.10 11.91
N GLY A 34 -11.13 6.57 13.02
CA GLY A 34 -11.96 5.83 13.98
C GLY A 34 -11.11 5.03 14.97
N PRO A 35 -11.73 4.50 16.04
CA PRO A 35 -11.04 3.68 17.05
C PRO A 35 -10.52 2.37 16.48
N ASN A 36 -9.69 1.66 17.26
CA ASN A 36 -9.27 0.30 16.94
C ASN A 36 -10.50 -0.60 16.89
N GLY A 37 -10.52 -1.52 15.90
CA GLY A 37 -11.68 -2.38 15.65
C GLY A 37 -12.80 -1.75 14.79
N ALA A 38 -12.70 -0.47 14.39
CA ALA A 38 -13.71 0.17 13.52
C ALA A 38 -13.72 -0.33 12.06
N GLY A 39 -12.94 -1.35 11.71
CA GLY A 39 -12.92 -1.92 10.37
C GLY A 39 -11.96 -1.24 9.37
N LYS A 40 -11.14 -0.27 9.77
CA LYS A 40 -10.22 0.47 8.89
C LYS A 40 -9.31 -0.47 8.10
N THR A 41 -8.48 -1.25 8.80
CA THR A 41 -7.59 -2.25 8.19
C THR A 41 -8.34 -3.31 7.38
N THR A 42 -9.54 -3.72 7.84
CA THR A 42 -10.38 -4.67 7.08
C THR A 42 -10.82 -4.06 5.75
N THR A 43 -11.24 -2.80 5.74
CA THR A 43 -11.60 -2.08 4.52
C THR A 43 -10.42 -1.97 3.56
N ILE A 44 -9.27 -1.53 4.06
CA ILE A 44 -8.04 -1.42 3.24
C ILE A 44 -7.64 -2.78 2.65
N LYS A 45 -7.68 -3.87 3.44
CA LYS A 45 -7.36 -5.22 2.96
C LYS A 45 -8.38 -5.76 1.94
N LEU A 46 -9.65 -5.40 2.05
CA LEU A 46 -10.66 -5.70 1.02
C LEU A 46 -10.32 -4.97 -0.28
N LEU A 47 -10.06 -3.67 -0.22
CA LEU A 47 -9.67 -2.85 -1.38
C LEU A 47 -8.34 -3.33 -1.99
N ALA A 48 -7.38 -3.76 -1.16
CA ALA A 48 -6.11 -4.36 -1.60
C ALA A 48 -6.25 -5.77 -2.21
N THR A 49 -7.46 -6.29 -2.37
CA THR A 49 -7.75 -7.65 -2.87
C THR A 49 -7.19 -8.80 -2.03
N LEU A 50 -6.81 -8.52 -0.78
CA LEU A 50 -6.28 -9.52 0.17
C LEU A 50 -7.39 -10.29 0.89
N LEU A 51 -8.59 -9.70 0.94
CA LEU A 51 -9.79 -10.31 1.52
C LEU A 51 -10.91 -10.31 0.48
N LYS A 52 -11.83 -11.29 0.59
CA LYS A 52 -13.07 -11.29 -0.20
C LYS A 52 -14.19 -10.67 0.62
N PRO A 53 -15.09 -9.88 0.04
CA PRO A 53 -16.33 -9.47 0.69
C PRO A 53 -17.16 -10.67 1.15
N SER A 54 -17.85 -10.54 2.28
CA SER A 54 -18.89 -11.49 2.69
C SER A 54 -20.22 -11.15 2.03
N TRP A 55 -20.44 -9.85 1.80
CA TRP A 55 -21.64 -9.31 1.13
C TRP A 55 -21.30 -7.94 0.51
N GLY A 56 -22.13 -7.51 -0.45
CA GLY A 56 -21.92 -6.25 -1.16
C GLY A 56 -20.82 -6.34 -2.21
N GLU A 57 -20.44 -5.19 -2.73
CA GLU A 57 -19.48 -5.09 -3.83
C GLU A 57 -18.49 -3.95 -3.59
N ALA A 58 -17.26 -4.12 -4.07
CA ALA A 58 -16.28 -3.06 -4.19
C ALA A 58 -15.67 -3.05 -5.60
N ARG A 59 -15.43 -1.86 -6.13
CA ARG A 59 -14.83 -1.64 -7.46
C ARG A 59 -13.65 -0.70 -7.36
N ILE A 60 -12.63 -0.98 -8.14
CA ILE A 60 -11.49 -0.08 -8.40
C ILE A 60 -11.35 0.07 -9.91
N ASP A 61 -11.37 1.30 -10.40
CA ASP A 61 -11.31 1.62 -11.82
C ASP A 61 -12.37 0.83 -12.64
N GLY A 62 -13.60 0.72 -12.10
CA GLY A 62 -14.71 -0.04 -12.67
C GLY A 62 -14.63 -1.56 -12.52
N LYS A 63 -13.49 -2.12 -12.07
CA LYS A 63 -13.24 -3.56 -11.93
C LYS A 63 -13.70 -4.08 -10.58
N VAL A 64 -14.38 -5.22 -10.56
CA VAL A 64 -14.97 -5.81 -9.35
C VAL A 64 -13.95 -6.62 -8.56
N ILE A 65 -13.77 -6.26 -7.28
CA ILE A 65 -12.92 -6.99 -6.33
C ILE A 65 -13.48 -8.40 -6.09
N GLY A 66 -12.57 -9.38 -6.12
CA GLY A 66 -12.92 -10.80 -5.98
C GLY A 66 -13.08 -11.52 -7.32
N TYR A 67 -13.42 -10.79 -8.38
CA TYR A 67 -13.59 -11.35 -9.74
C TYR A 67 -12.46 -10.93 -10.69
N GLN A 68 -12.05 -9.65 -10.64
CA GLN A 68 -11.06 -9.06 -11.55
C GLN A 68 -9.77 -8.66 -10.83
N ASN A 69 -9.39 -9.41 -9.80
CA ASN A 69 -8.20 -9.10 -9.00
C ASN A 69 -6.90 -9.04 -9.81
N ALA A 70 -6.77 -9.85 -10.87
CA ALA A 70 -5.60 -9.84 -11.74
C ALA A 70 -5.42 -8.50 -12.49
N GLU A 71 -6.53 -7.83 -12.79
CA GLU A 71 -6.53 -6.52 -13.45
C GLU A 71 -6.42 -5.35 -12.45
N ILE A 72 -6.84 -5.57 -11.20
CA ILE A 72 -6.79 -4.57 -10.12
C ILE A 72 -5.39 -4.45 -9.54
N ARG A 73 -4.72 -5.58 -9.26
CA ARG A 73 -3.42 -5.61 -8.58
C ARG A 73 -2.33 -4.76 -9.24
N PRO A 74 -2.21 -4.71 -10.57
CA PRO A 74 -1.21 -3.86 -11.22
C PRO A 74 -1.45 -2.36 -11.08
N ILE A 75 -2.67 -1.94 -10.74
CA ILE A 75 -3.04 -0.52 -10.63
C ILE A 75 -3.17 -0.03 -9.19
N ILE A 76 -2.90 -0.89 -8.20
CA ILE A 76 -2.92 -0.54 -6.78
C ILE A 76 -1.54 -0.70 -6.15
N GLY A 77 -1.18 0.21 -5.25
CA GLY A 77 -0.06 0.09 -4.32
C GLY A 77 -0.59 -0.11 -2.90
N TYR A 78 -0.21 -1.18 -2.23
CA TYR A 78 -0.60 -1.44 -0.85
C TYR A 78 0.60 -1.40 0.10
N VAL A 79 0.53 -0.53 1.09
CA VAL A 79 1.50 -0.42 2.18
C VAL A 79 0.83 -0.91 3.46
N PRO A 80 1.24 -2.06 4.00
CA PRO A 80 0.76 -2.57 5.29
C PRO A 80 1.37 -1.80 6.46
N ASP A 81 0.76 -1.89 7.65
CA ASP A 81 1.29 -1.35 8.91
C ASP A 81 2.70 -1.89 9.23
N PHE A 82 2.96 -3.14 8.90
CA PHE A 82 4.28 -3.77 9.09
C PHE A 82 4.86 -4.23 7.75
N MET A 83 6.05 -3.72 7.44
CA MET A 83 6.85 -4.19 6.32
C MET A 83 7.69 -5.40 6.77
N GLY A 84 7.49 -6.56 6.15
CA GLY A 84 8.43 -7.68 6.30
C GLY A 84 9.84 -7.25 5.88
N SER A 85 10.85 -7.54 6.70
CA SER A 85 12.22 -7.16 6.38
C SER A 85 12.92 -8.27 5.59
N TYR A 86 13.78 -7.85 4.69
CA TYR A 86 14.78 -8.68 4.01
C TYR A 86 16.13 -8.24 4.58
N ASP A 87 16.51 -8.81 5.73
CA ASP A 87 17.59 -8.32 6.60
C ASP A 87 18.97 -8.33 5.91
N ASP A 88 19.18 -9.22 4.96
CA ASP A 88 20.44 -9.39 4.23
C ASP A 88 20.55 -8.51 2.96
N MET A 89 19.55 -7.69 2.66
CA MET A 89 19.56 -6.84 1.46
C MET A 89 19.94 -5.39 1.79
N ILE A 90 20.64 -4.74 0.87
CA ILE A 90 20.76 -3.28 0.89
C ILE A 90 19.52 -2.63 0.25
N VAL A 91 19.26 -1.38 0.59
CA VAL A 91 18.07 -0.61 0.13
C VAL A 91 17.91 -0.65 -1.39
N ARG A 92 18.98 -0.46 -2.15
CA ARG A 92 18.94 -0.52 -3.62
C ARG A 92 18.56 -1.90 -4.15
N GLU A 93 19.16 -2.96 -3.59
CA GLU A 93 18.87 -4.33 -4.00
C GLU A 93 17.42 -4.72 -3.70
N TYR A 94 16.90 -4.29 -2.54
CA TYR A 94 15.51 -4.46 -2.17
C TYR A 94 14.56 -3.84 -3.21
N LEU A 95 14.79 -2.58 -3.58
CA LEU A 95 13.97 -1.92 -4.61
C LEU A 95 14.15 -2.55 -6.00
N ASP A 96 15.37 -2.92 -6.38
CA ASP A 96 15.66 -3.58 -7.66
C ASP A 96 14.98 -4.95 -7.78
N PHE A 97 14.92 -5.69 -6.68
CA PHE A 97 14.19 -6.95 -6.59
C PHE A 97 12.70 -6.75 -6.86
N PHE A 98 12.04 -5.79 -6.16
CA PHE A 98 10.62 -5.52 -6.38
C PHE A 98 10.33 -4.92 -7.77
N ALA A 99 11.20 -4.05 -8.27
CA ALA A 99 11.09 -3.54 -9.63
C ALA A 99 11.09 -4.68 -10.66
N THR A 100 11.93 -5.69 -10.45
CA THR A 100 11.95 -6.91 -11.28
C THR A 100 10.64 -7.71 -11.14
N CYS A 101 10.11 -7.85 -9.93
CA CYS A 101 8.82 -8.51 -9.68
C CYS A 101 7.64 -7.80 -10.39
N TYR A 102 7.71 -6.47 -10.52
CA TYR A 102 6.75 -5.67 -11.28
C TYR A 102 7.00 -5.70 -12.80
N GLY A 103 7.98 -6.47 -13.28
CA GLY A 103 8.28 -6.62 -14.71
C GLY A 103 9.12 -5.49 -15.31
N LEU A 104 9.68 -4.59 -14.50
CA LEU A 104 10.55 -3.53 -14.98
C LEU A 104 11.93 -4.11 -15.37
N ASN A 105 12.45 -3.70 -16.52
CA ASN A 105 13.69 -4.25 -17.07
C ASN A 105 14.68 -3.16 -17.53
N GLY A 106 15.97 -3.51 -17.56
CA GLY A 106 17.01 -2.70 -18.15
C GLY A 106 17.04 -1.26 -17.62
N SER A 107 17.09 -0.28 -18.50
CA SER A 107 17.15 1.14 -18.16
C SER A 107 15.89 1.69 -17.50
N GLN A 108 14.73 1.10 -17.77
CA GLN A 108 13.47 1.48 -17.11
C GLN A 108 13.53 1.14 -15.61
N ARG A 109 14.01 -0.07 -15.27
CA ARG A 109 14.18 -0.49 -13.87
C ARG A 109 15.15 0.41 -13.12
N LEU A 110 16.32 0.70 -13.72
CA LEU A 110 17.33 1.56 -13.09
C LEU A 110 16.79 2.97 -12.83
N ARG A 111 16.03 3.54 -13.76
CA ARG A 111 15.40 4.85 -13.59
C ARG A 111 14.36 4.80 -12.48
N ALA A 112 13.40 3.86 -12.53
CA ALA A 112 12.36 3.74 -11.53
C ALA A 112 12.93 3.60 -10.09
N VAL A 113 13.99 2.80 -9.91
CA VAL A 113 14.67 2.67 -8.62
C VAL A 113 15.33 3.99 -8.20
N GLY A 114 15.95 4.71 -9.12
CA GLY A 114 16.53 6.03 -8.85
C GLY A 114 15.48 7.05 -8.42
N ASP A 115 14.40 7.14 -9.19
CA ASP A 115 13.30 8.09 -8.98
C ASP A 115 12.61 7.87 -7.62
N VAL A 116 12.31 6.62 -7.25
CA VAL A 116 11.67 6.33 -5.95
C VAL A 116 12.62 6.51 -4.76
N LEU A 117 13.94 6.30 -4.94
CA LEU A 117 14.94 6.61 -3.92
C LEU A 117 15.03 8.11 -3.65
N GLU A 118 14.96 8.92 -4.69
CA GLU A 118 14.96 10.38 -4.59
C GLU A 118 13.66 10.86 -3.93
N LEU A 119 12.50 10.40 -4.41
CA LEU A 119 11.20 10.75 -3.87
C LEU A 119 11.06 10.40 -2.37
N ALA A 120 11.59 9.24 -1.95
CA ALA A 120 11.57 8.79 -0.57
C ALA A 120 12.69 9.41 0.30
N GLU A 121 13.53 10.27 -0.28
CA GLU A 121 14.70 10.86 0.39
C GLU A 121 15.67 9.80 0.97
N LEU A 122 15.83 8.67 0.27
CA LEU A 122 16.66 7.55 0.68
C LEU A 122 17.91 7.35 -0.19
N SER A 123 18.19 8.26 -1.14
CA SER A 123 19.35 8.15 -2.06
C SER A 123 20.68 8.00 -1.32
N TYR A 124 20.88 8.73 -0.21
CA TYR A 124 22.06 8.64 0.63
C TYR A 124 22.18 7.33 1.42
N LYS A 125 21.11 6.54 1.51
CA LYS A 125 21.03 5.24 2.17
C LYS A 125 20.96 4.08 1.17
N ALA A 126 21.07 4.31 -0.11
CA ALA A 126 20.92 3.29 -1.15
C ALA A 126 21.80 2.05 -0.93
N ASN A 127 22.98 2.20 -0.35
CA ASN A 127 23.92 1.11 -0.04
C ASN A 127 23.89 0.66 1.43
N ALA A 128 22.96 1.18 2.26
CA ALA A 128 22.80 0.75 3.64
C ALA A 128 21.94 -0.54 3.71
N GLN A 129 22.19 -1.37 4.72
CA GLN A 129 21.35 -2.53 5.01
C GLN A 129 19.94 -2.10 5.37
N VAL A 130 18.93 -2.81 4.85
CA VAL A 130 17.51 -2.55 5.17
C VAL A 130 17.26 -2.69 6.66
N ALA A 131 17.85 -3.70 7.31
CA ALA A 131 17.76 -3.92 8.76
C ALA A 131 18.32 -2.75 9.60
N GLY A 132 19.20 -1.94 9.05
CA GLY A 132 19.82 -0.78 9.72
C GLY A 132 19.01 0.53 9.59
N LEU A 133 17.87 0.52 8.93
CA LEU A 133 17.03 1.71 8.76
C LEU A 133 16.24 2.03 10.03
N SER A 134 16.06 3.33 10.30
CA SER A 134 15.09 3.76 11.30
C SER A 134 13.66 3.40 10.87
N ARG A 135 12.71 3.38 11.80
CA ARG A 135 11.30 3.08 11.50
C ARG A 135 10.73 4.03 10.42
N GLY A 136 11.02 5.33 10.49
CA GLY A 136 10.60 6.29 9.48
C GLY A 136 11.21 6.02 8.11
N MET A 137 12.52 5.67 8.05
CA MET A 137 13.17 5.28 6.81
C MET A 137 12.58 3.98 6.24
N SER A 138 12.29 2.98 7.08
CA SER A 138 11.64 1.73 6.65
C SER A 138 10.25 2.00 6.09
N GLN A 139 9.50 2.91 6.70
CA GLN A 139 8.19 3.32 6.19
C GLN A 139 8.30 4.01 4.83
N ARG A 140 9.23 4.97 4.67
CA ARG A 140 9.51 5.61 3.37
C ARG A 140 9.96 4.59 2.32
N LEU A 141 10.78 3.62 2.69
CA LEU A 141 11.18 2.53 1.79
C LEU A 141 9.97 1.66 1.38
N SER A 142 9.03 1.40 2.30
CA SER A 142 7.79 0.67 1.98
C SER A 142 6.92 1.42 0.96
N ILE A 143 6.82 2.74 1.10
CA ILE A 143 6.12 3.60 0.14
C ILE A 143 6.87 3.60 -1.20
N ALA A 144 8.20 3.81 -1.21
CA ALA A 144 9.03 3.78 -2.40
C ALA A 144 8.84 2.47 -3.20
N ARG A 145 8.79 1.33 -2.51
CA ARG A 145 8.56 0.02 -3.13
C ARG A 145 7.26 -0.04 -3.93
N VAL A 146 6.17 0.46 -3.38
CA VAL A 146 4.86 0.37 -4.07
C VAL A 146 4.71 1.41 -5.17
N LEU A 147 5.52 2.47 -5.17
CA LEU A 147 5.55 3.47 -6.23
C LEU A 147 6.34 3.01 -7.47
N LEU A 148 7.16 1.96 -7.37
CA LEU A 148 7.96 1.44 -8.50
C LEU A 148 7.16 1.15 -9.76
N HIS A 149 5.92 0.69 -9.62
CA HIS A 149 5.05 0.30 -10.74
C HIS A 149 4.00 1.35 -11.11
N ASP A 150 4.16 2.58 -10.57
CA ASP A 150 3.28 3.74 -10.85
C ASP A 150 1.77 3.42 -10.67
N PRO A 151 1.33 3.06 -9.45
CA PRO A 151 -0.05 2.67 -9.20
C PRO A 151 -1.01 3.86 -9.31
N LYS A 152 -2.21 3.62 -9.83
CA LYS A 152 -3.29 4.62 -9.86
C LYS A 152 -3.92 4.88 -8.48
N VAL A 153 -3.85 3.89 -7.58
CA VAL A 153 -4.44 3.96 -6.24
C VAL A 153 -3.43 3.52 -5.20
N LEU A 154 -3.21 4.34 -4.18
CA LEU A 154 -2.42 4.00 -3.00
C LEU A 154 -3.34 3.66 -1.83
N LEU A 155 -3.11 2.53 -1.21
CA LEU A 155 -3.80 2.04 -0.04
C LEU A 155 -2.79 1.94 1.10
N LEU A 156 -2.89 2.83 2.09
CA LEU A 156 -1.94 2.92 3.19
C LEU A 156 -2.63 2.50 4.49
N ASP A 157 -2.13 1.46 5.15
CA ASP A 157 -2.65 0.96 6.41
C ASP A 157 -1.76 1.49 7.55
N GLU A 158 -2.25 2.47 8.28
CA GLU A 158 -1.56 3.16 9.38
C GLU A 158 -0.14 3.67 9.04
N PRO A 159 0.07 4.41 7.93
CA PRO A 159 1.40 4.77 7.44
C PRO A 159 2.24 5.60 8.43
N ALA A 160 1.62 6.27 9.40
CA ALA A 160 2.29 7.06 10.42
C ALA A 160 2.33 6.38 11.79
N SER A 161 1.96 5.08 11.89
CA SER A 161 1.93 4.35 13.16
C SER A 161 3.33 4.22 13.76
N GLY A 162 3.46 4.63 15.03
CA GLY A 162 4.71 4.52 15.79
C GLY A 162 5.86 5.39 15.30
N LEU A 163 5.61 6.35 14.43
CA LEU A 163 6.56 7.38 14.08
C LEU A 163 6.56 8.49 15.15
N ASP A 164 7.72 9.12 15.32
CA ASP A 164 7.79 10.34 16.14
C ASP A 164 7.01 11.50 15.49
N PRO A 165 6.69 12.57 16.27
CA PRO A 165 5.88 13.67 15.75
C PRO A 165 6.49 14.40 14.54
N ARG A 166 7.83 14.40 14.38
CA ARG A 166 8.50 15.03 13.24
C ARG A 166 8.39 14.15 12.01
N ALA A 167 8.70 12.85 12.13
CA ALA A 167 8.58 11.90 11.03
C ALA A 167 7.15 11.74 10.50
N ARG A 168 6.11 12.03 11.32
CA ARG A 168 4.71 12.05 10.87
C ARG A 168 4.36 13.18 9.91
N ILE A 169 5.12 14.27 9.94
CA ILE A 169 4.90 15.44 9.07
C ILE A 169 5.56 15.18 7.68
N GLU A 170 6.56 14.32 7.63
CA GLU A 170 7.36 14.01 6.43
C GLU A 170 6.77 12.89 5.57
N ILE A 171 5.71 12.23 6.01
CA ILE A 171 4.96 11.20 5.29
C ILE A 171 3.63 11.77 4.78
#